data_c86372d3df3c460f9855b4d0c7aa11b7
#
_entry.id   c86372d3df3c460f9855b4d0c7aa11b7
#
_cell.length_a   1.000
_cell.length_b   1.000
_cell.length_c   1.000
_cell.angle_alpha   90.00
_cell.angle_beta   90.00
_cell.angle_gamma   90.00
#
_symmetry.space_group_name_H-M   'P 1'
#
loop_
_entity.id
_entity.type
_entity.pdbx_description
1 polymer ?
#
loop_
_entity_poly.entity_id
_entity_poly.type
_entity_poly.pdbx_seq_one_letter_code
_entity_poly.pdbx_strand_id
1 'polypeptide(L)'
;SEISRLGEKFDFLVGVCDSKMWLDKCNMLPLGHYKKMCAVSREHPLAKKERLEISDLYGEILMMVAEGDSSANDRIRADLKRDHPAIQIEDTPHFYDISVFNRCAETGNVLLTLECWKDIHPGLVTIPVDWEYSVPYGLLYSLTPPDDVKRFVLEIKSILKSRSPSFE
;
A
#
# COMPACT_ATOMS: atom_id res chain seq x y z
N SER A 1 5.07 1.92 -18.09
CA SER A 1 5.20 1.74 -16.63
C SER A 1 6.59 1.21 -16.32
N GLU A 2 7.11 1.44 -15.12
CA GLU A 2 8.44 0.92 -14.73
C GLU A 2 8.50 -0.62 -14.75
N ILE A 3 7.39 -1.29 -14.52
CA ILE A 3 7.25 -2.76 -14.59
C ILE A 3 7.62 -3.30 -15.99
N SER A 4 7.28 -2.59 -17.06
CA SER A 4 7.63 -3.01 -18.43
C SER A 4 9.13 -2.95 -18.74
N ARG A 5 9.92 -2.36 -17.86
CA ARG A 5 11.38 -2.23 -17.99
C ARG A 5 12.18 -3.19 -17.12
N LEU A 6 11.47 -4.10 -16.40
CA LEU A 6 12.13 -5.16 -15.64
C LEU A 6 12.84 -6.13 -16.56
N GLY A 7 14.10 -6.41 -16.26
CA GLY A 7 14.98 -7.23 -17.07
C GLY A 7 15.72 -6.49 -18.21
N GLU A 8 15.33 -5.24 -18.49
CA GLU A 8 16.03 -4.39 -19.47
C GLU A 8 16.79 -3.25 -18.79
N LYS A 9 16.11 -2.48 -17.95
CA LYS A 9 16.66 -1.31 -17.27
C LYS A 9 16.88 -1.54 -15.78
N PHE A 10 16.05 -2.40 -15.18
CA PHE A 10 16.10 -2.73 -13.75
C PHE A 10 16.04 -4.23 -13.57
N ASP A 11 16.90 -4.77 -12.70
CA ASP A 11 16.82 -6.17 -12.28
C ASP A 11 15.69 -6.39 -11.29
N PHE A 12 15.49 -5.42 -10.38
CA PHE A 12 14.48 -5.44 -9.34
C PHE A 12 13.79 -4.09 -9.16
N LEU A 13 12.52 -4.16 -8.76
CA LEU A 13 11.79 -3.05 -8.16
C LEU A 13 11.22 -3.50 -6.82
N VAL A 14 11.19 -2.60 -5.86
CA VAL A 14 10.46 -2.82 -4.62
C VAL A 14 9.05 -2.23 -4.76
N GLY A 15 8.04 -3.04 -4.48
CA GLY A 15 6.66 -2.60 -4.63
C GLY A 15 5.67 -3.50 -3.91
N VAL A 16 4.40 -3.10 -3.96
CA VAL A 16 3.32 -3.93 -3.42
C VAL A 16 3.12 -5.17 -4.29
N CYS A 17 2.91 -6.31 -3.65
CA CYS A 17 2.71 -7.62 -4.30
C CYS A 17 1.23 -8.00 -4.36
N ASP A 18 0.34 -7.04 -4.61
CA ASP A 18 -1.12 -7.22 -4.53
C ASP A 18 -1.87 -6.65 -5.75
N SER A 19 -1.15 -6.12 -6.75
CA SER A 19 -1.77 -5.60 -7.96
C SER A 19 -2.04 -6.72 -8.96
N LYS A 20 -3.30 -6.96 -9.30
CA LYS A 20 -3.72 -7.90 -10.34
C LYS A 20 -3.21 -7.49 -11.72
N MET A 21 -3.03 -6.20 -11.96
CA MET A 21 -2.47 -5.68 -13.21
C MET A 21 -1.01 -6.09 -13.43
N TRP A 22 -0.29 -6.50 -12.38
CA TRP A 22 1.12 -6.88 -12.44
C TRP A 22 1.38 -8.36 -12.33
N LEU A 23 0.40 -9.16 -11.86
CA LEU A 23 0.55 -10.60 -11.64
C LEU A 23 1.09 -11.36 -12.86
N ASP A 24 0.65 -10.96 -14.07
CA ASP A 24 1.06 -11.60 -15.33
C ASP A 24 2.26 -10.92 -15.99
N LYS A 25 2.81 -9.84 -15.40
CA LYS A 25 3.85 -9.01 -16.01
C LYS A 25 5.21 -9.14 -15.33
N CYS A 26 5.25 -9.63 -14.13
CA CYS A 26 6.50 -9.84 -13.38
C CYS A 26 6.35 -10.96 -12.35
N ASN A 27 7.49 -11.47 -11.92
CA ASN A 27 7.58 -12.31 -10.73
C ASN A 27 7.62 -11.44 -9.48
N MET A 28 7.12 -11.99 -8.36
CA MET A 28 7.08 -11.31 -7.08
C MET A 28 7.68 -12.21 -5.99
N LEU A 29 8.61 -11.65 -5.21
CA LEU A 29 9.13 -12.27 -4.00
C LEU A 29 8.67 -11.45 -2.79
N PRO A 30 7.64 -11.89 -2.05
CA PRO A 30 7.17 -11.19 -0.86
C PRO A 30 8.26 -11.11 0.20
N LEU A 31 8.46 -9.92 0.78
CA LEU A 31 9.44 -9.66 1.84
C LEU A 31 8.77 -9.32 3.18
N GLY A 32 7.55 -8.84 3.17
CA GLY A 32 6.84 -8.41 4.36
C GLY A 32 5.53 -7.73 4.02
N HIS A 33 4.98 -7.00 4.98
CA HIS A 33 3.73 -6.27 4.86
C HIS A 33 3.90 -4.82 5.30
N TYR A 34 3.31 -3.89 4.55
CA TYR A 34 3.13 -2.52 4.98
C TYR A 34 1.75 -2.35 5.62
N LYS A 35 1.71 -1.72 6.78
CA LYS A 35 0.44 -1.37 7.43
C LYS A 35 -0.30 -0.31 6.64
N LYS A 36 -1.60 -0.47 6.54
CA LYS A 36 -2.50 0.56 6.04
C LYS A 36 -2.69 1.62 7.12
N MET A 37 -2.50 2.87 6.74
CA MET A 37 -2.65 4.05 7.58
C MET A 37 -3.55 5.07 6.90
N CYS A 38 -3.88 6.16 7.58
CA CYS A 38 -4.58 7.29 7.01
C CYS A 38 -3.68 8.52 7.00
N ALA A 39 -3.72 9.27 5.91
CA ALA A 39 -3.09 10.59 5.83
C ALA A 39 -4.16 11.68 5.77
N VAL A 40 -3.88 12.79 6.42
CA VAL A 40 -4.73 13.99 6.46
C VAL A 40 -3.88 15.24 6.30
N SER A 41 -4.50 16.33 5.85
CA SER A 41 -3.85 17.66 5.88
C SER A 41 -3.37 17.98 7.30
N ARG A 42 -2.25 18.69 7.41
CA ARG A 42 -1.73 19.17 8.72
C ARG A 42 -2.74 20.06 9.47
N GLU A 43 -3.65 20.69 8.75
CA GLU A 43 -4.71 21.54 9.31
C GLU A 43 -5.97 20.77 9.69
N HIS A 44 -6.06 19.50 9.31
CA HIS A 44 -7.21 18.66 9.62
C HIS A 44 -7.33 18.43 11.14
N PRO A 45 -8.53 18.40 11.73
CA PRO A 45 -8.71 18.15 13.16
C PRO A 45 -8.06 16.84 13.64
N LEU A 46 -8.06 15.80 12.82
CA LEU A 46 -7.44 14.50 13.12
C LEU A 46 -5.90 14.55 13.12
N ALA A 47 -5.28 15.55 12.53
CA ALA A 47 -3.81 15.65 12.45
C ALA A 47 -3.10 15.72 13.81
N LYS A 48 -3.83 16.07 14.87
CA LYS A 48 -3.31 16.16 16.24
C LYS A 48 -3.32 14.81 16.98
N LYS A 49 -3.97 13.80 16.40
CA LYS A 49 -4.04 12.47 17.00
C LYS A 49 -2.80 11.65 16.65
N GLU A 50 -2.28 10.92 17.61
CA GLU A 50 -1.17 9.96 17.41
C GLU A 50 -1.67 8.63 16.83
N ARG A 51 -2.95 8.32 17.01
CA ARG A 51 -3.62 7.10 16.55
C ARG A 51 -5.10 7.40 16.28
N LEU A 52 -5.65 6.80 15.24
CA LEU A 52 -7.07 6.87 14.91
C LEU A 52 -7.79 5.58 15.28
N GLU A 53 -8.98 5.71 15.81
CA GLU A 53 -9.97 4.63 15.80
C GLU A 53 -10.78 4.70 14.50
N ILE A 54 -11.42 3.60 14.09
CA ILE A 54 -12.25 3.60 12.87
C ILE A 54 -13.39 4.61 13.00
N SER A 55 -13.94 4.80 14.20
CA SER A 55 -14.98 5.79 14.48
C SER A 55 -14.55 7.25 14.27
N ASP A 56 -13.26 7.55 14.32
CA ASP A 56 -12.75 8.88 13.99
C ASP A 56 -12.97 9.25 12.51
N LEU A 57 -13.17 8.26 11.66
CA LEU A 57 -13.42 8.43 10.23
C LEU A 57 -14.90 8.61 9.89
N TYR A 58 -15.81 8.51 10.86
CA TYR A 58 -17.25 8.70 10.64
C TYR A 58 -17.55 10.14 10.24
N GLY A 59 -18.29 10.29 9.15
CA GLY A 59 -18.56 11.60 8.55
C GLY A 59 -17.46 12.13 7.64
N GLU A 60 -16.31 11.45 7.58
CA GLU A 60 -15.20 11.79 6.69
C GLU A 60 -15.36 11.14 5.31
N ILE A 61 -14.67 11.71 4.32
CA ILE A 61 -14.50 11.11 3.00
C ILE A 61 -13.13 10.44 2.96
N LEU A 62 -13.12 9.11 2.83
CA LEU A 62 -11.92 8.31 2.69
C LEU A 62 -11.60 8.10 1.20
N MET A 63 -10.54 8.72 0.75
CA MET A 63 -9.97 8.52 -0.59
C MET A 63 -9.17 7.21 -0.61
N MET A 64 -9.47 6.31 -1.53
CA MET A 64 -8.73 5.07 -1.73
C MET A 64 -8.80 4.62 -3.19
N VAL A 65 -7.86 3.78 -3.61
CA VAL A 65 -7.82 3.27 -4.99
C VAL A 65 -9.15 2.65 -5.40
N ALA A 66 -9.51 2.84 -6.66
CA ALA A 66 -10.70 2.25 -7.24
C ALA A 66 -10.65 0.71 -7.13
N GLU A 67 -11.82 0.10 -7.05
CA GLU A 67 -12.00 -1.34 -6.88
C GLU A 67 -11.48 -2.13 -8.09
N GLY A 68 -10.97 -3.35 -7.83
CA GLY A 68 -10.70 -4.37 -8.84
C GLY A 68 -9.23 -4.74 -9.04
N ASP A 69 -8.26 -3.93 -8.60
CA ASP A 69 -6.84 -4.24 -8.78
C ASP A 69 -6.21 -4.89 -7.53
N SER A 70 -6.46 -4.35 -6.35
CA SER A 70 -5.85 -4.80 -5.08
C SER A 70 -6.86 -5.55 -4.22
N SER A 71 -6.59 -6.83 -3.96
CA SER A 71 -7.46 -7.64 -3.10
C SER A 71 -7.52 -7.12 -1.67
N ALA A 72 -6.41 -6.57 -1.16
CA ALA A 72 -6.37 -5.95 0.17
C ALA A 72 -7.26 -4.70 0.24
N ASN A 73 -7.18 -3.81 -0.76
CA ASN A 73 -8.02 -2.62 -0.81
C ASN A 73 -9.50 -2.96 -1.02
N ASP A 74 -9.79 -3.93 -1.89
CA ASP A 74 -11.16 -4.40 -2.14
C ASP A 74 -11.80 -4.94 -0.86
N ARG A 75 -11.02 -5.69 -0.05
CA ARG A 75 -11.46 -6.20 1.24
C ARG A 75 -11.75 -5.07 2.23
N ILE A 76 -10.83 -4.10 2.37
CA ILE A 76 -11.03 -2.93 3.23
C ILE A 76 -12.32 -2.21 2.86
N ARG A 77 -12.51 -1.95 1.57
CA ARG A 77 -13.71 -1.30 1.03
C ARG A 77 -14.99 -2.05 1.40
N ALA A 78 -15.00 -3.37 1.22
CA ALA A 78 -16.15 -4.21 1.53
C ALA A 78 -16.47 -4.19 3.04
N ASP A 79 -15.45 -4.31 3.88
CA ASP A 79 -15.60 -4.27 5.33
C ASP A 79 -16.13 -2.90 5.81
N LEU A 80 -15.56 -1.80 5.31
CA LEU A 80 -16.01 -0.45 5.66
C LEU A 80 -17.44 -0.18 5.21
N LYS A 81 -17.81 -0.58 4.00
CA LYS A 81 -19.21 -0.43 3.50
C LYS A 81 -20.21 -1.22 4.34
N ARG A 82 -19.83 -2.42 4.79
CA ARG A 82 -20.70 -3.29 5.58
C ARG A 82 -20.84 -2.83 7.03
N ASP A 83 -19.73 -2.54 7.68
CA ASP A 83 -19.67 -2.37 9.14
C ASP A 83 -19.59 -0.90 9.58
N HIS A 84 -19.16 0.01 8.68
CA HIS A 84 -18.91 1.41 8.95
C HIS A 84 -19.48 2.35 7.86
N PRO A 85 -20.79 2.26 7.55
CA PRO A 85 -21.40 3.01 6.44
C PRO A 85 -21.38 4.54 6.61
N ALA A 86 -21.04 5.03 7.78
CA ALA A 86 -20.84 6.46 8.04
C ALA A 86 -19.53 7.01 7.43
N ILE A 87 -18.63 6.15 6.91
CA ILE A 87 -17.47 6.55 6.16
C ILE A 87 -17.84 6.59 4.67
N GLN A 88 -17.71 7.76 4.06
CA GLN A 88 -17.89 7.89 2.62
C GLN A 88 -16.60 7.50 1.90
N ILE A 89 -16.69 6.69 0.84
CA ILE A 89 -15.51 6.28 0.08
C ILE A 89 -15.50 7.00 -1.26
N GLU A 90 -14.38 7.63 -1.57
CA GLU A 90 -14.10 8.29 -2.84
C GLU A 90 -12.99 7.55 -3.59
N ASP A 91 -13.21 7.25 -4.86
CA ASP A 91 -12.24 6.55 -5.69
C ASP A 91 -11.11 7.47 -6.13
N THR A 92 -9.87 6.97 -6.00
CA THR A 92 -8.69 7.53 -6.64
C THR A 92 -8.29 6.65 -7.83
N PRO A 93 -7.38 7.11 -8.71
CA PRO A 93 -6.72 6.23 -9.67
C PRO A 93 -6.07 5.02 -8.98
N HIS A 94 -5.87 3.93 -9.74
CA HIS A 94 -5.24 2.70 -9.23
C HIS A 94 -3.79 2.89 -8.73
N PHE A 95 -3.12 3.94 -9.19
CA PHE A 95 -1.78 4.31 -8.75
C PHE A 95 -1.81 5.71 -8.16
N TYR A 96 -1.21 5.85 -6.98
CA TYR A 96 -1.01 7.16 -6.36
C TYR A 96 0.19 7.84 -7.03
N ASP A 97 -0.07 9.01 -7.55
CA ASP A 97 0.93 9.98 -7.94
C ASP A 97 0.81 11.24 -7.05
N ILE A 98 1.64 12.21 -7.29
CA ILE A 98 1.65 13.43 -6.47
C ILE A 98 0.29 14.16 -6.47
N SER A 99 -0.51 14.01 -7.52
CA SER A 99 -1.81 14.67 -7.61
C SER A 99 -2.81 14.16 -6.58
N VAL A 100 -2.75 12.87 -6.24
CA VAL A 100 -3.59 12.26 -5.19
C VAL A 100 -3.25 12.85 -3.82
N PHE A 101 -1.96 12.99 -3.51
CA PHE A 101 -1.50 13.58 -2.25
C PHE A 101 -1.83 15.07 -2.16
N ASN A 102 -1.63 15.84 -3.25
CA ASN A 102 -2.03 17.24 -3.33
C ASN A 102 -3.54 17.39 -3.08
N ARG A 103 -4.35 16.57 -3.73
CA ARG A 103 -5.81 16.60 -3.55
C ARG A 103 -6.22 16.34 -2.10
N CYS A 104 -5.61 15.37 -1.44
CA CYS A 104 -5.86 15.11 -0.02
C CYS A 104 -5.52 16.34 0.84
N ALA A 105 -4.36 16.97 0.59
CA ALA A 105 -3.94 18.16 1.32
C ALA A 105 -4.89 19.36 1.11
N GLU A 106 -5.44 19.52 -0.09
CA GLU A 106 -6.30 20.65 -0.49
C GLU A 106 -7.76 20.46 -0.08
N THR A 107 -8.29 19.25 -0.16
CA THR A 107 -9.74 18.99 0.08
C THR A 107 -10.07 18.77 1.54
N GLY A 108 -9.08 18.46 2.38
CA GLY A 108 -9.32 18.04 3.76
C GLY A 108 -9.91 16.64 3.89
N ASN A 109 -9.96 15.86 2.80
CA ASN A 109 -10.35 14.45 2.83
C ASN A 109 -9.28 13.60 3.50
N VAL A 110 -9.65 12.40 3.95
CA VAL A 110 -8.73 11.41 4.48
C VAL A 110 -8.23 10.51 3.35
N LEU A 111 -6.94 10.22 3.29
CA LEU A 111 -6.35 9.32 2.29
C LEU A 111 -5.93 8.01 2.92
N LEU A 112 -6.42 6.88 2.39
CA LEU A 112 -5.88 5.57 2.73
C LEU A 112 -4.48 5.44 2.13
N THR A 113 -3.47 5.27 2.97
CA THR A 113 -2.05 5.26 2.59
C THR A 113 -1.31 4.09 3.22
N LEU A 114 0.01 4.07 3.10
CA LEU A 114 0.91 3.07 3.65
C LEU A 114 1.87 3.71 4.64
N GLU A 115 2.29 2.96 5.65
CA GLU A 115 3.29 3.42 6.63
C GLU A 115 4.61 3.87 6.00
N CYS A 116 5.02 3.26 4.89
CA CYS A 116 6.24 3.63 4.17
C CYS A 116 6.15 4.98 3.43
N TRP A 117 4.95 5.56 3.32
CA TRP A 117 4.73 6.84 2.64
C TRP A 117 4.49 8.02 3.60
N LYS A 118 4.77 7.84 4.89
CA LYS A 118 4.50 8.87 5.91
C LYS A 118 5.15 10.23 5.65
N ASP A 119 6.27 10.27 4.95
CA ASP A 119 7.02 11.50 4.67
C ASP A 119 6.97 11.91 3.19
N ILE A 120 6.07 11.33 2.39
CA ILE A 120 6.02 11.55 0.95
C ILE A 120 5.52 12.94 0.56
N HIS A 121 4.74 13.59 1.41
CA HIS A 121 4.16 14.91 1.14
C HIS A 121 4.24 15.81 2.38
N PRO A 122 4.84 17.03 2.26
CA PRO A 122 5.06 17.91 3.41
C PRO A 122 3.77 18.47 4.03
N GLY A 123 2.70 18.56 3.26
CA GLY A 123 1.38 19.05 3.70
C GLY A 123 0.53 18.01 4.42
N LEU A 124 0.98 16.76 4.50
CA LEU A 124 0.22 15.68 5.09
C LEU A 124 0.85 15.15 6.38
N VAL A 125 0.01 14.60 7.23
CA VAL A 125 0.39 13.80 8.40
C VAL A 125 -0.20 12.41 8.21
N THR A 126 0.64 11.38 8.33
CA THR A 126 0.23 9.97 8.26
C THR A 126 0.05 9.44 9.68
N ILE A 127 -1.11 8.89 9.97
CA ILE A 127 -1.52 8.47 11.31
C ILE A 127 -1.89 6.99 11.27
N PRO A 128 -1.37 6.15 12.18
CA PRO A 128 -1.79 4.76 12.30
C PRO A 128 -3.26 4.67 12.73
N VAL A 129 -3.94 3.66 12.22
CA VAL A 129 -5.34 3.38 12.54
C VAL A 129 -5.43 2.07 13.30
N ASP A 130 -6.36 1.98 14.23
CA ASP A 130 -6.61 0.78 15.04
C ASP A 130 -7.39 -0.28 14.27
N TRP A 131 -6.72 -0.86 13.26
CA TRP A 131 -7.17 -1.94 12.41
C TRP A 131 -6.02 -2.84 11.97
N GLU A 132 -6.33 -4.05 11.51
CA GLU A 132 -5.33 -5.05 11.11
C GLU A 132 -5.12 -5.11 9.56
N TYR A 133 -5.35 -4.00 8.86
CA TYR A 133 -5.17 -3.97 7.41
C TYR A 133 -3.71 -3.72 7.03
N SER A 134 -3.22 -4.54 6.11
CA SER A 134 -1.88 -4.46 5.53
C SER A 134 -1.90 -4.86 4.06
N VAL A 135 -0.80 -4.62 3.38
CA VAL A 135 -0.58 -5.07 2.01
C VAL A 135 0.80 -5.72 1.89
N PRO A 136 0.94 -6.86 1.20
CA PRO A 136 2.24 -7.47 0.99
C PRO A 136 3.11 -6.58 0.09
N TYR A 137 4.40 -6.48 0.41
CA TYR A 137 5.41 -5.86 -0.44
C TYR A 137 6.57 -6.82 -0.69
N GLY A 138 7.33 -6.56 -1.72
CA GLY A 138 8.47 -7.40 -2.03
C GLY A 138 9.27 -6.92 -3.22
N LEU A 139 10.09 -7.83 -3.72
CA LEU A 139 10.86 -7.64 -4.94
C LEU A 139 10.03 -8.06 -6.14
N LEU A 140 9.94 -7.19 -7.12
CA LEU A 140 9.36 -7.44 -8.43
C LEU A 140 10.53 -7.62 -9.41
N TYR A 141 10.50 -8.67 -10.23
CA TYR A 141 11.56 -8.98 -11.18
C TYR A 141 10.98 -9.62 -12.45
N SER A 142 11.79 -9.66 -13.54
CA SER A 142 11.36 -10.14 -14.83
C SER A 142 10.79 -11.56 -14.78
N LEU A 143 9.83 -11.86 -15.65
CA LEU A 143 9.33 -13.23 -15.86
C LEU A 143 10.41 -14.18 -16.39
N THR A 144 11.40 -13.63 -17.10
CA THR A 144 12.56 -14.35 -17.66
C THR A 144 13.85 -13.79 -17.07
N PRO A 145 14.12 -13.99 -15.76
CA PRO A 145 15.27 -13.40 -15.11
C PRO A 145 16.57 -14.04 -15.56
N PRO A 146 17.68 -13.27 -15.66
CA PRO A 146 19.03 -13.81 -15.86
C PRO A 146 19.45 -14.71 -14.68
N ASP A 147 20.50 -15.52 -14.88
CA ASP A 147 20.93 -16.51 -13.88
C ASP A 147 21.44 -15.89 -12.57
N ASP A 148 22.07 -14.74 -12.63
CA ASP A 148 22.49 -13.98 -11.44
C ASP A 148 21.28 -13.47 -10.62
N VAL A 149 20.23 -12.99 -11.29
CA VAL A 149 18.97 -12.59 -10.64
C VAL A 149 18.28 -13.81 -10.01
N LYS A 150 18.21 -14.94 -10.71
CA LYS A 150 17.66 -16.19 -10.14
C LYS A 150 18.41 -16.62 -8.89
N ARG A 151 19.75 -16.57 -8.92
CA ARG A 151 20.60 -16.92 -7.80
C ARG A 151 20.35 -16.01 -6.59
N PHE A 152 20.33 -14.70 -6.82
CA PHE A 152 20.01 -13.71 -5.79
C PHE A 152 18.65 -13.96 -5.14
N VAL A 153 17.60 -14.22 -5.93
CA VAL A 153 16.26 -14.53 -5.42
C VAL A 153 16.28 -15.80 -4.55
N LEU A 154 17.02 -16.86 -4.96
CA LEU A 154 17.15 -18.08 -4.17
C LEU A 154 17.86 -17.83 -2.83
N GLU A 155 18.90 -17.01 -2.82
CA GLU A 155 19.61 -16.62 -1.59
C GLU A 155 18.70 -15.87 -0.63
N ILE A 156 17.91 -14.89 -1.13
CA ILE A 156 16.94 -14.16 -0.30
C ILE A 156 15.88 -15.12 0.27
N LYS A 157 15.34 -16.03 -0.54
CA LYS A 157 14.39 -17.04 -0.06
C LYS A 157 14.97 -17.92 1.06
N SER A 158 16.24 -18.29 0.95
CA SER A 158 16.94 -19.05 1.98
C SER A 158 17.06 -18.28 3.29
N ILE A 159 17.44 -16.99 3.21
CA ILE A 159 17.54 -16.11 4.37
C ILE A 159 16.18 -15.94 5.05
N LEU A 160 15.12 -15.71 4.28
CA LEU A 160 13.77 -15.55 4.82
C LEU A 160 13.29 -16.81 5.55
N LYS A 161 13.57 -17.99 5.02
CA LYS A 161 13.24 -19.28 5.67
C LYS A 161 13.98 -19.45 7.00
N SER A 162 15.26 -19.06 7.08
CA SER A 162 16.07 -19.19 8.29
C SER A 162 15.66 -18.22 9.42
N ARG A 163 14.93 -17.13 9.07
CA ARG A 163 14.44 -16.13 10.02
C ARG A 163 13.00 -16.37 10.49
N SER A 164 12.26 -17.25 9.85
CA SER A 164 10.95 -17.68 10.34
C SER A 164 11.18 -18.56 11.58
N PRO A 165 10.68 -18.20 12.77
CA PRO A 165 10.75 -19.11 13.91
C PRO A 165 9.96 -20.36 13.58
N SER A 166 10.58 -21.52 13.77
CA SER A 166 9.90 -22.81 13.77
C SER A 166 8.87 -22.76 14.91
N PHE A 167 7.61 -22.63 14.58
CA PHE A 167 6.55 -22.95 15.53
C PHE A 167 6.49 -24.47 15.58
N GLU A 168 7.15 -25.08 16.60
CA GLU A 168 6.79 -26.40 17.11
C GLU A 168 5.52 -26.32 17.95
#